data_e5d44ae0c27c31ce08937fe7f1155fc2
#
_entry.id   e5d44ae0c27c31ce08937fe7f1155fc2
#
_cell.length_a   1.000
_cell.length_b   1.000
_cell.length_c   1.000
_cell.angle_alpha   90.00
_cell.angle_beta   90.00
_cell.angle_gamma   90.00
#
_symmetry.space_group_name_H-M   'P 1'
#
loop_
_entity.id
_entity.type
_entity.pdbx_description
1 polymer ?
#
loop_
_entity_poly.entity_id
_entity_poly.type
_entity_poly.pdbx_seq_one_letter_code
_entity_poly.pdbx_strand_id
1 'polypeptide(L)'
;MALSISRRLLRSLNSLGRLGSPLSASDGKGHILGVDVACVESSVFRKDESFFLSCRRYSTSIMTPDSSDGSFPSYLLTKKCVSTPEREIGLHQDLVIPVMNFLNEDKGFMCLAGDVFDVPIRKDIIHRVVRWQLAKRQQGTHSTKTISEVSGTGRKPWRQKGTGRARHGTLRGAQFRGGATMHGPKPRSHAIQLNKKVRRLGLKIALSARAAEGKLMVFEDLEISSHKTKNIVNYFNQLENTKKLLLVDGGPISEKLKLATQNLHYVNVLPSIGLNVYSILLHDTLVMSRDAVNRIVERMHTPINR
;
A
#
# COMPACT_ATOMS: atom_id res chain seq x y z
N MET A 1 -41.84 -23.15 -14.69
CA MET A 1 -42.00 -22.11 -15.72
C MET A 1 -40.77 -21.23 -15.68
N ALA A 2 -39.89 -21.42 -16.67
CA ALA A 2 -38.63 -20.71 -16.79
C ALA A 2 -38.84 -19.47 -17.69
N LEU A 3 -38.49 -18.30 -17.22
CA LEU A 3 -38.43 -17.10 -18.04
C LEU A 3 -36.99 -16.80 -18.44
N SER A 4 -36.72 -17.06 -19.72
CA SER A 4 -35.54 -16.67 -20.43
C SER A 4 -35.60 -15.16 -20.73
N ILE A 5 -34.63 -14.37 -20.26
CA ILE A 5 -34.45 -12.99 -20.70
C ILE A 5 -33.22 -12.91 -21.61
N SER A 6 -33.51 -12.46 -22.80
CA SER A 6 -32.78 -12.31 -24.02
C SER A 6 -31.46 -11.52 -23.87
N ARG A 7 -30.37 -12.11 -24.37
CA ARG A 7 -29.12 -11.44 -24.74
C ARG A 7 -29.26 -10.80 -26.12
N ARG A 8 -29.63 -9.56 -26.20
CA ARG A 8 -29.44 -8.69 -27.38
C ARG A 8 -29.48 -7.24 -26.92
N LEU A 9 -28.30 -6.60 -26.89
CA LEU A 9 -28.07 -5.16 -27.09
C LEU A 9 -26.69 -4.77 -26.52
N LEU A 10 -25.66 -4.98 -27.33
CA LEU A 10 -24.36 -4.28 -27.24
C LEU A 10 -23.53 -4.61 -28.49
N ARG A 11 -24.01 -4.10 -29.63
CA ARG A 11 -23.18 -3.96 -30.86
C ARG A 11 -23.63 -2.68 -31.54
N SER A 12 -22.95 -1.58 -31.24
CA SER A 12 -22.75 -0.46 -32.18
C SER A 12 -21.97 0.62 -31.45
N LEU A 13 -20.75 0.83 -31.86
CA LEU A 13 -20.00 2.08 -31.88
C LEU A 13 -18.50 1.75 -31.97
N ASN A 14 -18.08 1.32 -33.16
CA ASN A 14 -16.71 1.41 -33.58
C ASN A 14 -16.69 1.62 -35.11
N SER A 15 -16.80 2.87 -35.53
CA SER A 15 -16.35 3.31 -36.85
C SER A 15 -16.11 4.81 -36.82
N LEU A 16 -14.95 5.19 -37.32
CA LEU A 16 -14.39 6.53 -37.56
C LEU A 16 -13.15 6.77 -36.64
N GLY A 17 -11.93 6.89 -37.18
CA GLY A 17 -11.40 7.30 -38.41
C GLY A 17 -9.91 6.97 -38.54
N ARG A 18 -9.58 6.39 -39.64
CA ARG A 18 -8.21 6.34 -40.20
C ARG A 18 -7.92 7.65 -40.93
N LEU A 19 -6.72 8.21 -40.75
CA LEU A 19 -5.93 9.05 -41.64
C LEU A 19 -4.63 9.32 -40.86
N GLY A 20 -3.42 9.11 -41.32
CA GLY A 20 -2.77 8.97 -42.56
C GLY A 20 -1.29 9.13 -42.26
N SER A 21 -0.43 8.24 -42.63
CA SER A 21 1.00 8.45 -42.88
C SER A 21 1.15 9.08 -44.26
N PRO A 22 2.28 9.65 -44.75
CA PRO A 22 3.60 9.06 -44.71
C PRO A 22 4.83 10.01 -44.79
N LEU A 23 6.05 9.39 -44.79
CA LEU A 23 7.31 9.78 -45.48
C LEU A 23 8.10 10.96 -44.82
N SER A 24 9.40 10.93 -44.67
CA SER A 24 10.47 10.45 -45.55
C SER A 24 11.81 10.36 -44.81
N ALA A 25 12.63 9.44 -45.29
CA ALA A 25 14.05 9.31 -44.96
C ALA A 25 14.88 10.45 -45.54
N SER A 26 15.95 10.86 -44.84
CA SER A 26 17.16 11.37 -45.50
C SER A 26 18.39 11.10 -44.65
N ASP A 27 19.33 10.41 -45.28
CA ASP A 27 20.70 10.16 -44.85
C ASP A 27 21.48 11.46 -44.63
N GLY A 28 22.39 11.44 -43.64
CA GLY A 28 23.37 12.50 -43.45
C GLY A 28 24.55 12.02 -42.60
N LYS A 29 25.58 11.52 -43.26
CA LYS A 29 26.94 11.32 -42.71
C LYS A 29 27.55 12.65 -42.31
N GLY A 30 28.28 12.73 -41.17
CA GLY A 30 29.22 13.81 -41.00
C GLY A 30 29.80 13.95 -39.60
N HIS A 31 31.05 13.54 -39.49
CA HIS A 31 32.16 14.06 -38.71
C HIS A 31 32.15 14.07 -37.16
N ILE A 32 33.04 13.25 -36.67
CA ILE A 32 33.76 13.30 -35.39
C ILE A 32 34.57 14.63 -35.30
N LEU A 33 34.35 15.44 -34.31
CA LEU A 33 35.36 16.32 -33.73
C LEU A 33 35.17 16.33 -32.21
N GLY A 34 36.19 15.88 -31.49
CA GLY A 34 36.30 15.98 -30.06
C GLY A 34 36.46 17.48 -29.65
N VAL A 35 35.82 17.82 -28.56
CA VAL A 35 36.12 19.02 -27.81
C VAL A 35 36.10 18.67 -26.31
N ASP A 36 37.14 19.17 -25.71
CA ASP A 36 37.66 19.00 -24.37
C ASP A 36 36.64 19.12 -23.23
N VAL A 37 36.92 18.35 -22.21
CA VAL A 37 36.44 18.48 -20.83
C VAL A 37 36.97 19.78 -20.26
N ALA A 38 36.14 20.84 -20.18
CA ALA A 38 36.38 21.98 -19.34
C ALA A 38 35.51 21.90 -18.09
N CYS A 39 36.19 21.69 -16.96
CA CYS A 39 35.70 21.98 -15.62
C CYS A 39 35.03 23.36 -15.62
N VAL A 40 33.77 23.45 -15.26
CA VAL A 40 33.15 24.69 -14.80
C VAL A 40 32.84 24.51 -13.32
N GLU A 41 33.63 25.23 -12.55
CA GLU A 41 33.49 25.38 -11.11
C GLU A 41 32.14 25.96 -10.72
N SER A 42 31.57 25.36 -9.70
CA SER A 42 30.73 25.92 -8.66
C SER A 42 30.34 27.40 -8.75
N SER A 43 29.12 27.70 -9.16
CA SER A 43 28.45 28.92 -8.75
C SER A 43 27.73 28.66 -7.42
N VAL A 44 28.24 29.35 -6.43
CA VAL A 44 27.83 29.49 -5.05
C VAL A 44 26.33 29.72 -4.92
N PHE A 45 25.62 28.70 -4.41
CA PHE A 45 24.36 28.94 -3.73
C PHE A 45 24.64 29.55 -2.37
N ARG A 46 24.45 30.85 -2.27
CA ARG A 46 24.34 31.51 -0.97
C ARG A 46 23.15 30.91 -0.24
N LYS A 47 23.44 30.14 0.78
CA LYS A 47 22.50 29.75 1.80
C LYS A 47 22.14 31.01 2.56
N ASP A 48 20.90 31.45 2.40
CA ASP A 48 20.31 32.43 3.32
C ASP A 48 20.12 31.73 4.68
N GLU A 49 21.10 31.93 5.54
CA GLU A 49 21.13 31.39 6.91
C GLU A 49 20.05 31.97 7.85
N SER A 50 19.28 32.95 7.37
CA SER A 50 18.29 33.62 8.21
C SER A 50 16.98 32.88 8.44
N PHE A 51 16.68 31.83 7.63
CA PHE A 51 15.44 31.06 7.78
C PHE A 51 15.57 29.87 8.74
N PHE A 52 16.79 29.43 9.02
CA PHE A 52 17.06 28.27 9.89
C PHE A 52 17.20 28.60 11.38
N LEU A 53 17.28 29.86 11.76
CA LEU A 53 17.50 30.27 13.16
C LEU A 53 16.23 30.40 13.98
N SER A 54 15.04 30.34 13.38
CA SER A 54 13.76 30.43 14.10
C SER A 54 13.25 29.08 14.67
N CYS A 55 13.78 27.96 14.20
CA CYS A 55 13.35 26.62 14.68
C CYS A 55 14.22 26.00 15.77
N ARG A 56 15.26 26.67 16.22
CA ARG A 56 16.27 26.08 17.15
C ARG A 56 15.95 26.21 18.64
N ARG A 57 14.72 26.42 19.06
CA ARG A 57 14.41 26.56 20.50
C ARG A 57 13.31 25.63 20.99
N TYR A 58 13.32 24.37 20.60
CA TYR A 58 12.59 23.38 21.39
C TYR A 58 13.55 22.23 21.71
N SER A 59 14.24 22.38 22.82
CA SER A 59 14.91 21.30 23.52
C SER A 59 13.89 20.17 23.72
N THR A 60 14.16 19.02 23.12
CA THR A 60 13.39 17.79 23.27
C THR A 60 13.70 17.13 24.61
N SER A 61 13.32 17.77 25.70
CA SER A 61 13.12 17.02 26.93
C SER A 61 11.75 16.34 26.83
N ILE A 62 11.73 15.02 26.82
CA ILE A 62 10.52 14.26 27.09
C ILE A 62 10.02 14.73 28.46
N MET A 63 8.96 15.54 28.46
CA MET A 63 8.33 15.91 29.72
C MET A 63 7.58 14.68 30.21
N THR A 64 8.22 13.98 31.15
CA THR A 64 7.48 13.13 32.08
C THR A 64 6.57 14.05 32.90
N PRO A 65 5.32 13.67 33.15
CA PRO A 65 4.48 14.46 34.06
C PRO A 65 5.22 14.59 35.39
N ASP A 66 5.44 15.82 35.84
CA ASP A 66 5.93 16.06 37.17
C ASP A 66 5.00 15.39 38.14
N SER A 67 5.56 14.60 39.06
CA SER A 67 4.87 13.68 39.95
C SER A 67 3.95 14.35 40.98
N SER A 68 3.75 15.67 40.96
CA SER A 68 2.93 16.40 41.92
C SER A 68 1.53 16.78 41.48
N ASP A 69 1.25 17.03 40.18
CA ASP A 69 -0.07 17.55 39.80
C ASP A 69 -0.75 16.91 38.58
N GLY A 70 -0.13 15.94 37.90
CA GLY A 70 -0.77 15.20 36.79
C GLY A 70 -1.25 16.06 35.60
N SER A 71 -0.99 17.36 35.60
CA SER A 71 -1.43 18.28 34.56
C SER A 71 -0.32 18.46 33.50
N PHE A 72 -0.64 18.13 32.25
CA PHE A 72 0.25 18.43 31.15
C PHE A 72 0.28 19.93 30.83
N PRO A 73 1.43 20.46 30.38
CA PRO A 73 1.54 21.87 30.03
C PRO A 73 0.49 22.28 28.99
N SER A 74 -0.18 23.41 29.21
CA SER A 74 -1.31 23.90 28.41
C SER A 74 -0.97 24.10 26.91
N TYR A 75 0.31 24.31 26.54
CA TYR A 75 0.73 24.43 25.14
C TYR A 75 0.67 23.10 24.35
N LEU A 76 0.66 21.94 25.03
CA LEU A 76 0.47 20.63 24.39
C LEU A 76 -1.01 20.37 24.07
N LEU A 77 -1.93 21.02 24.78
CA LEU A 77 -3.37 20.87 24.59
C LEU A 77 -3.88 21.64 23.36
N THR A 78 -3.16 22.65 22.89
CA THR A 78 -3.60 23.52 21.79
C THR A 78 -3.22 23.04 20.40
N LYS A 79 -2.34 22.04 20.25
CA LYS A 79 -1.92 21.52 18.95
C LYS A 79 -2.69 20.28 18.57
N LYS A 80 -3.63 20.40 17.63
CA LYS A 80 -4.41 19.29 17.04
C LYS A 80 -3.57 18.30 16.22
N CYS A 81 -2.36 18.66 15.84
CA CYS A 81 -1.41 17.77 15.19
C CYS A 81 -0.14 17.77 16.03
N VAL A 82 0.23 16.63 16.57
CA VAL A 82 1.58 16.43 17.07
C VAL A 82 2.51 16.42 15.85
N SER A 83 2.95 17.61 15.42
CA SER A 83 4.17 17.68 14.64
C SER A 83 5.26 17.20 15.60
N THR A 84 5.66 15.94 15.46
CA THR A 84 6.79 15.42 16.22
C THR A 84 7.97 16.34 15.93
N PRO A 85 8.50 17.08 16.92
CA PRO A 85 9.71 17.86 16.72
C PRO A 85 10.81 16.89 16.23
N GLU A 86 11.90 17.39 15.72
CA GLU A 86 13.07 16.69 15.19
C GLU A 86 13.57 15.57 16.14
N ARG A 87 12.77 14.53 16.28
CA ARG A 87 13.07 13.36 17.08
C ARG A 87 13.85 12.36 16.25
N GLU A 88 14.94 11.87 16.78
CA GLU A 88 15.63 10.73 16.19
C GLU A 88 14.74 9.50 16.27
N ILE A 89 14.37 8.94 15.11
CA ILE A 89 13.49 7.78 14.99
C ILE A 89 14.31 6.51 15.20
N GLY A 90 13.76 5.56 15.97
CA GLY A 90 14.35 4.25 16.14
C GLY A 90 15.13 4.05 17.43
N LEU A 91 14.96 4.93 18.38
CA LEU A 91 15.53 4.82 19.73
C LEU A 91 14.67 3.98 20.69
N HIS A 92 13.56 3.43 20.22
CA HIS A 92 12.59 2.66 21.03
C HIS A 92 12.04 3.43 22.24
N GLN A 93 11.87 4.73 22.09
CA GLN A 93 11.31 5.58 23.14
C GLN A 93 9.78 5.62 23.05
N ASP A 94 9.12 5.67 24.20
CA ASP A 94 7.68 5.76 24.24
C ASP A 94 7.17 7.09 23.69
N LEU A 95 6.03 7.05 23.00
CA LEU A 95 5.40 8.19 22.34
C LEU A 95 4.12 8.56 23.06
N VAL A 96 3.95 9.84 23.41
CA VAL A 96 2.69 10.35 23.96
C VAL A 96 1.88 10.99 22.84
N ILE A 97 0.69 10.49 22.59
CA ILE A 97 -0.22 10.98 21.54
C ILE A 97 -1.56 11.38 22.17
N PRO A 98 -2.17 12.50 21.74
CA PRO A 98 -3.50 12.88 22.21
C PRO A 98 -4.55 11.86 21.73
N VAL A 99 -5.52 11.57 22.58
CA VAL A 99 -6.68 10.74 22.27
C VAL A 99 -7.84 11.67 21.95
N MET A 100 -8.46 11.46 20.79
CA MET A 100 -9.54 12.30 20.27
C MET A 100 -10.83 11.50 20.08
N ASN A 101 -11.93 12.21 19.83
CA ASN A 101 -13.18 11.64 19.37
C ASN A 101 -13.48 12.10 17.93
N PHE A 102 -14.54 11.55 17.30
CA PHE A 102 -15.02 12.03 16.01
C PHE A 102 -15.45 13.51 16.01
N LEU A 103 -15.72 14.08 17.15
CA LEU A 103 -16.06 15.50 17.33
C LEU A 103 -14.85 16.42 17.48
N ASN A 104 -13.64 15.88 17.32
CA ASN A 104 -12.36 16.59 17.56
C ASN A 104 -12.21 17.12 19.00
N GLU A 105 -12.81 16.45 19.97
CA GLU A 105 -12.62 16.72 21.38
C GLU A 105 -11.42 15.93 21.91
N ASP A 106 -10.56 16.60 22.66
CA ASP A 106 -9.43 15.95 23.32
C ASP A 106 -9.91 15.22 24.58
N LYS A 107 -9.70 13.91 24.64
CA LYS A 107 -10.11 13.03 25.76
C LYS A 107 -8.95 12.63 26.66
N GLY A 108 -7.77 13.16 26.41
CA GLY A 108 -6.57 12.88 27.19
C GLY A 108 -5.40 12.41 26.33
N PHE A 109 -4.45 11.75 26.97
CA PHE A 109 -3.23 11.28 26.31
C PHE A 109 -3.07 9.77 26.47
N MET A 110 -2.46 9.13 25.48
CA MET A 110 -2.08 7.73 25.51
C MET A 110 -0.59 7.58 25.28
N CYS A 111 0.07 6.78 26.11
CA CYS A 111 1.46 6.39 25.90
C CYS A 111 1.52 5.17 24.98
N LEU A 112 2.23 5.29 23.87
CA LEU A 112 2.48 4.20 22.90
C LEU A 112 3.84 3.57 23.18
N ALA A 113 3.87 2.24 23.24
CA ALA A 113 5.08 1.47 23.49
C ALA A 113 6.12 1.69 22.37
N GLY A 114 7.29 2.21 22.71
CA GLY A 114 8.36 2.56 21.77
C GLY A 114 8.92 1.37 20.99
N ASP A 115 8.91 0.17 21.58
CA ASP A 115 9.33 -1.06 20.92
C ASP A 115 8.42 -1.48 19.74
N VAL A 116 7.22 -0.89 19.65
CA VAL A 116 6.25 -1.13 18.56
C VAL A 116 6.13 0.08 17.63
N PHE A 117 6.15 1.30 18.18
CA PHE A 117 5.86 2.53 17.45
C PHE A 117 7.08 3.42 17.17
N ASP A 118 8.25 3.04 17.66
CA ASP A 118 9.49 3.77 17.42
C ASP A 118 10.64 2.83 17.02
N VAL A 119 10.41 2.01 16.00
CA VAL A 119 11.40 1.09 15.43
C VAL A 119 12.09 1.75 14.24
N PRO A 120 13.41 1.54 14.02
CA PRO A 120 14.12 2.10 12.87
C PRO A 120 13.49 1.70 11.55
N ILE A 121 13.29 2.69 10.66
CA ILE A 121 12.56 2.50 9.40
C ILE A 121 13.44 1.77 8.38
N ARG A 122 13.06 0.54 8.02
CA ARG A 122 13.75 -0.31 7.04
C ARG A 122 12.86 -0.59 5.84
N LYS A 123 13.12 0.08 4.73
CA LYS A 123 12.35 -0.02 3.48
C LYS A 123 12.42 -1.42 2.84
N ASP A 124 13.54 -2.11 2.98
CA ASP A 124 13.77 -3.48 2.48
C ASP A 124 12.79 -4.49 3.09
N ILE A 125 12.57 -4.42 4.41
CA ILE A 125 11.65 -5.30 5.13
C ILE A 125 10.20 -5.02 4.72
N ILE A 126 9.82 -3.75 4.67
CA ILE A 126 8.48 -3.33 4.22
C ILE A 126 8.20 -3.88 2.81
N HIS A 127 9.13 -3.70 1.87
CA HIS A 127 8.99 -4.20 0.50
C HIS A 127 8.81 -5.72 0.44
N ARG A 128 9.59 -6.49 1.21
CA ARG A 128 9.44 -7.95 1.28
C ARG A 128 8.06 -8.36 1.80
N VAL A 129 7.55 -7.69 2.85
CA VAL A 129 6.23 -7.99 3.42
C VAL A 129 5.12 -7.63 2.44
N VAL A 130 5.20 -6.48 1.76
CA VAL A 130 4.23 -6.07 0.74
C VAL A 130 4.21 -7.07 -0.42
N ARG A 131 5.38 -7.45 -0.96
CA ARG A 131 5.48 -8.48 -2.01
C ARG A 131 4.87 -9.81 -1.56
N TRP A 132 5.14 -10.24 -0.33
CA TRP A 132 4.56 -11.43 0.24
C TRP A 132 3.02 -11.36 0.27
N GLN A 133 2.45 -10.25 0.71
CA GLN A 133 1.00 -10.06 0.78
C GLN A 133 0.36 -10.06 -0.61
N LEU A 134 0.95 -9.35 -1.56
CA LEU A 134 0.44 -9.29 -2.94
C LEU A 134 0.55 -10.65 -3.65
N ALA A 135 1.67 -11.35 -3.49
CA ALA A 135 1.87 -12.68 -4.07
C ALA A 135 0.85 -13.69 -3.53
N LYS A 136 0.50 -13.62 -2.22
CA LYS A 136 -0.52 -14.49 -1.62
C LYS A 136 -1.92 -14.24 -2.18
N ARG A 137 -2.23 -13.03 -2.65
CA ARG A 137 -3.52 -12.69 -3.25
C ARG A 137 -3.68 -13.18 -4.68
N GLN A 138 -2.57 -13.51 -5.36
CA GLN A 138 -2.60 -13.98 -6.74
C GLN A 138 -3.21 -15.37 -6.81
N GLN A 139 -4.26 -15.52 -7.60
CA GLN A 139 -4.99 -16.77 -7.77
C GLN A 139 -4.21 -17.79 -8.62
N GLY A 140 -3.39 -17.33 -9.56
CA GLY A 140 -2.50 -18.17 -10.37
C GLY A 140 -3.23 -19.09 -11.37
N THR A 141 -4.37 -18.66 -11.90
CA THR A 141 -5.22 -19.45 -12.80
C THR A 141 -4.77 -19.43 -14.26
N HIS A 142 -3.65 -18.75 -14.59
CA HIS A 142 -3.11 -18.72 -15.94
C HIS A 142 -2.77 -20.14 -16.41
N SER A 143 -3.15 -20.48 -17.64
CA SER A 143 -2.91 -21.79 -18.21
C SER A 143 -2.73 -21.72 -19.72
N THR A 144 -1.82 -22.54 -20.23
CA THR A 144 -1.64 -22.78 -21.66
C THR A 144 -1.80 -24.27 -21.96
N LYS A 145 -2.26 -24.59 -23.16
CA LYS A 145 -2.41 -25.97 -23.58
C LYS A 145 -1.10 -26.55 -24.11
N THR A 146 -0.70 -27.69 -23.56
CA THR A 146 0.41 -28.49 -24.04
C THR A 146 -0.01 -29.32 -25.28
N ILE A 147 0.94 -29.97 -25.94
CA ILE A 147 0.68 -30.76 -27.14
C ILE A 147 -0.33 -31.91 -26.90
N SER A 148 -0.38 -32.43 -25.68
CA SER A 148 -1.36 -33.45 -25.29
C SER A 148 -2.77 -32.90 -25.06
N GLU A 149 -2.87 -31.62 -24.63
CA GLU A 149 -4.13 -30.96 -24.28
C GLU A 149 -4.81 -30.26 -25.48
N VAL A 150 -4.05 -29.98 -26.55
CA VAL A 150 -4.61 -29.38 -27.76
C VAL A 150 -5.46 -30.38 -28.52
N SER A 151 -6.69 -29.99 -28.87
CA SER A 151 -7.57 -30.80 -29.70
C SER A 151 -6.98 -30.99 -31.13
N GLY A 152 -7.10 -32.15 -31.66
CA GLY A 152 -6.62 -32.49 -33.01
C GLY A 152 -6.07 -33.91 -33.09
N THR A 153 -5.80 -34.39 -34.29
CA THR A 153 -5.23 -35.71 -34.52
C THR A 153 -3.74 -35.76 -34.18
N GLY A 154 -3.29 -36.88 -33.59
CA GLY A 154 -1.86 -37.17 -33.41
C GLY A 154 -1.19 -37.77 -34.66
N ARG A 155 -1.98 -38.06 -35.74
CA ARG A 155 -1.46 -38.67 -36.95
C ARG A 155 -0.48 -37.73 -37.68
N LYS A 156 0.60 -38.32 -38.26
CA LYS A 156 1.52 -37.62 -39.15
C LYS A 156 0.76 -37.04 -40.35
N PRO A 157 0.83 -35.74 -40.66
CA PRO A 157 0.02 -35.12 -41.71
C PRO A 157 0.35 -35.60 -43.14
N TRP A 158 1.62 -35.92 -43.43
CA TRP A 158 2.08 -36.47 -44.69
C TRP A 158 3.30 -37.36 -44.56
N ARG A 159 3.65 -38.08 -45.61
CA ARG A 159 4.81 -38.98 -45.63
C ARG A 159 6.13 -38.21 -45.50
N GLN A 160 7.18 -38.89 -45.03
CA GLN A 160 8.47 -38.30 -44.66
C GLN A 160 9.19 -37.64 -45.86
N LYS A 161 9.07 -38.21 -47.07
CA LYS A 161 9.72 -37.76 -48.30
C LYS A 161 8.70 -37.73 -49.44
N GLY A 162 9.03 -37.03 -50.57
CA GLY A 162 8.24 -37.05 -51.80
C GLY A 162 7.04 -36.09 -51.81
N THR A 163 6.94 -35.10 -50.90
CA THR A 163 5.85 -34.11 -50.84
C THR A 163 6.30 -32.68 -51.15
N GLY A 164 7.62 -32.42 -51.27
CA GLY A 164 8.18 -31.07 -51.41
C GLY A 164 7.92 -30.10 -50.24
N ARG A 165 7.29 -30.60 -49.16
CA ARG A 165 6.95 -29.80 -47.97
C ARG A 165 7.90 -30.08 -46.81
N ALA A 166 7.98 -29.14 -45.89
CA ALA A 166 8.74 -29.32 -44.66
C ALA A 166 8.27 -30.55 -43.84
N ARG A 167 9.18 -31.26 -43.22
CA ARG A 167 8.88 -32.47 -42.42
C ARG A 167 8.21 -32.10 -41.13
N HIS A 168 7.04 -32.67 -40.84
CA HIS A 168 6.29 -32.46 -39.59
C HIS A 168 5.80 -33.79 -39.02
N GLY A 169 5.89 -33.96 -37.73
CA GLY A 169 5.37 -35.12 -37.00
C GLY A 169 3.90 -34.97 -36.62
N THR A 170 3.49 -33.73 -36.38
CA THR A 170 2.11 -33.42 -35.96
C THR A 170 1.73 -32.00 -36.34
N LEU A 171 0.44 -31.72 -36.50
CA LEU A 171 -0.12 -30.38 -36.70
C LEU A 171 -0.40 -29.63 -35.39
N ARG A 172 -0.27 -30.32 -34.26
CA ARG A 172 -0.42 -29.69 -32.93
C ARG A 172 0.82 -28.93 -32.45
N GLY A 173 1.90 -28.93 -33.22
CA GLY A 173 3.16 -28.29 -32.88
C GLY A 173 3.02 -26.78 -32.69
N ALA A 174 3.91 -26.19 -31.90
CA ALA A 174 3.89 -24.76 -31.56
C ALA A 174 4.07 -23.83 -32.81
N GLN A 175 4.66 -24.32 -33.88
CA GLN A 175 4.86 -23.60 -35.15
C GLN A 175 3.56 -23.40 -35.94
N PHE A 176 2.50 -24.12 -35.62
CA PHE A 176 1.23 -24.02 -36.32
C PHE A 176 0.27 -23.09 -35.61
N ARG A 177 -0.58 -22.41 -36.38
CA ARG A 177 -1.66 -21.59 -35.84
C ARG A 177 -2.66 -22.50 -35.09
N GLY A 178 -2.93 -22.17 -33.84
CA GLY A 178 -3.75 -23.01 -32.93
C GLY A 178 -3.01 -24.20 -32.33
N GLY A 179 -1.69 -24.30 -32.54
CA GLY A 179 -0.84 -25.34 -31.96
C GLY A 179 -0.57 -25.12 -30.44
N ALA A 180 0.17 -26.06 -29.89
CA ALA A 180 0.51 -26.10 -28.48
C ALA A 180 1.58 -25.07 -28.08
N THR A 181 1.58 -24.68 -26.82
CA THR A 181 2.69 -23.91 -26.23
C THR A 181 3.62 -24.88 -25.51
N MET A 182 4.93 -24.85 -25.80
CA MET A 182 5.88 -25.83 -25.25
C MET A 182 6.12 -25.60 -23.75
N HIS A 183 6.49 -24.39 -23.34
CA HIS A 183 6.84 -24.01 -21.97
C HIS A 183 5.99 -22.84 -21.46
N GLY A 184 4.69 -22.92 -21.70
CA GLY A 184 3.76 -21.90 -21.26
C GLY A 184 3.43 -21.99 -19.76
N PRO A 185 2.81 -20.94 -19.23
CA PRO A 185 2.41 -20.92 -17.83
C PRO A 185 1.37 -22.00 -17.52
N LYS A 186 1.50 -22.61 -16.36
CA LYS A 186 0.51 -23.54 -15.80
C LYS A 186 -0.04 -23.02 -14.50
N PRO A 187 -1.25 -23.39 -14.10
CA PRO A 187 -1.82 -22.98 -12.83
C PRO A 187 -0.91 -23.38 -11.66
N ARG A 188 -0.52 -22.38 -10.86
CA ARG A 188 0.32 -22.59 -9.69
C ARG A 188 0.03 -21.56 -8.60
N SER A 189 0.32 -21.89 -7.36
CA SER A 189 0.32 -20.91 -6.29
C SER A 189 1.53 -19.97 -6.41
N HIS A 190 1.28 -18.66 -6.33
CA HIS A 190 2.32 -17.64 -6.28
C HIS A 190 2.73 -17.27 -4.85
N ALA A 191 2.16 -17.95 -3.84
CA ALA A 191 2.44 -17.67 -2.44
C ALA A 191 3.93 -17.87 -2.13
N ILE A 192 4.56 -16.84 -1.57
CA ILE A 192 5.94 -16.86 -1.11
C ILE A 192 5.93 -17.13 0.40
N GLN A 193 6.84 -17.92 0.89
CA GLN A 193 7.03 -18.12 2.33
C GLN A 193 7.85 -16.97 2.92
N LEU A 194 7.38 -16.41 4.04
CA LEU A 194 8.08 -15.37 4.79
C LEU A 194 8.02 -15.68 6.28
N ASN A 195 9.15 -15.55 6.96
CA ASN A 195 9.27 -15.85 8.40
C ASN A 195 8.30 -15.00 9.24
N LYS A 196 7.69 -15.61 10.25
CA LYS A 196 6.73 -14.94 11.17
C LYS A 196 7.36 -13.69 11.83
N LYS A 197 8.64 -13.77 12.26
CA LYS A 197 9.38 -12.65 12.87
C LYS A 197 9.50 -11.46 11.92
N VAL A 198 9.85 -11.70 10.63
CA VAL A 198 9.99 -10.65 9.62
C VAL A 198 8.64 -9.96 9.33
N ARG A 199 7.55 -10.74 9.28
CA ARG A 199 6.20 -10.18 9.09
C ARG A 199 5.78 -9.26 10.23
N ARG A 200 6.09 -9.67 11.48
CA ARG A 200 5.83 -8.90 12.69
C ARG A 200 6.68 -7.63 12.74
N LEU A 201 7.97 -7.75 12.43
CA LEU A 201 8.88 -6.60 12.34
C LEU A 201 8.42 -5.60 11.27
N GLY A 202 7.98 -6.08 10.10
CA GLY A 202 7.45 -5.21 9.05
C GLY A 202 6.21 -4.43 9.46
N LEU A 203 5.34 -5.01 10.30
CA LEU A 203 4.18 -4.29 10.84
C LEU A 203 4.62 -3.21 11.85
N LYS A 204 5.54 -3.53 12.76
CA LYS A 204 6.13 -2.55 13.68
C LYS A 204 6.72 -1.35 12.93
N ILE A 205 7.54 -1.61 11.90
CA ILE A 205 8.16 -0.57 11.06
C ILE A 205 7.11 0.29 10.35
N ALA A 206 6.02 -0.31 9.83
CA ALA A 206 4.98 0.45 9.15
C ALA A 206 4.20 1.37 10.12
N LEU A 207 3.95 0.92 11.34
CA LEU A 207 3.34 1.73 12.41
C LEU A 207 4.27 2.87 12.83
N SER A 208 5.55 2.58 13.05
CA SER A 208 6.56 3.59 13.39
C SER A 208 6.70 4.65 12.30
N ALA A 209 6.64 4.26 11.02
CA ALA A 209 6.69 5.20 9.91
C ALA A 209 5.49 6.17 9.94
N ARG A 210 4.26 5.66 10.20
CA ARG A 210 3.08 6.52 10.31
C ARG A 210 3.11 7.42 11.54
N ALA A 211 3.64 6.94 12.66
CA ALA A 211 3.85 7.76 13.86
C ALA A 211 4.87 8.87 13.60
N ALA A 212 5.99 8.56 12.94
CA ALA A 212 7.02 9.53 12.57
C ALA A 212 6.54 10.61 11.57
N GLU A 213 5.64 10.22 10.65
CA GLU A 213 5.01 11.15 9.70
C GLU A 213 3.92 12.03 10.35
N GLY A 214 3.56 11.81 11.62
CA GLY A 214 2.45 12.50 12.29
C GLY A 214 1.07 12.11 11.75
N LYS A 215 0.96 10.97 11.04
CA LYS A 215 -0.27 10.48 10.40
C LYS A 215 -0.94 9.36 11.19
N LEU A 216 -0.58 9.21 12.44
CA LEU A 216 -1.20 8.29 13.39
C LEU A 216 -2.07 9.08 14.36
N MET A 217 -3.36 8.74 14.40
CA MET A 217 -4.32 9.30 15.33
C MET A 217 -4.88 8.21 16.23
N VAL A 218 -5.10 8.51 17.47
CA VAL A 218 -5.73 7.59 18.42
C VAL A 218 -7.08 8.16 18.85
N PHE A 219 -8.12 7.35 18.69
CA PHE A 219 -9.47 7.67 19.13
C PHE A 219 -9.82 6.83 20.36
N GLU A 220 -10.63 7.38 21.25
CA GLU A 220 -11.15 6.63 22.38
C GLU A 220 -11.92 5.42 21.87
N ASP A 221 -12.99 5.69 21.10
CA ASP A 221 -13.83 4.69 20.46
C ASP A 221 -14.15 5.07 19.03
N LEU A 222 -14.47 4.08 18.20
CA LEU A 222 -14.92 4.26 16.83
C LEU A 222 -16.45 4.09 16.72
N GLU A 223 -17.18 4.36 17.79
CA GLU A 223 -18.63 4.28 17.77
C GLU A 223 -19.26 5.53 17.15
N ILE A 224 -20.29 5.29 16.32
CA ILE A 224 -21.02 6.32 15.62
C ILE A 224 -22.48 6.27 16.03
N SER A 225 -23.08 7.43 16.26
CA SER A 225 -24.49 7.54 16.64
C SER A 225 -25.43 7.03 15.54
N SER A 226 -25.09 7.29 14.25
CA SER A 226 -25.94 7.01 13.09
C SER A 226 -25.15 6.33 11.98
N HIS A 227 -25.78 5.42 11.25
CA HIS A 227 -25.21 4.71 10.08
C HIS A 227 -25.17 5.55 8.80
N LYS A 228 -25.59 6.84 8.85
CA LYS A 228 -25.61 7.70 7.66
C LYS A 228 -24.20 8.11 7.23
N THR A 229 -23.89 7.89 5.95
CA THR A 229 -22.61 8.26 5.32
C THR A 229 -22.32 9.76 5.42
N LYS A 230 -23.33 10.62 5.34
CA LYS A 230 -23.18 12.08 5.44
C LYS A 230 -22.50 12.51 6.73
N ASN A 231 -22.86 11.90 7.85
CA ASN A 231 -22.29 12.26 9.15
C ASN A 231 -20.79 11.93 9.22
N ILE A 232 -20.41 10.74 8.75
CA ILE A 232 -19.01 10.34 8.67
C ILE A 232 -18.19 11.24 7.75
N VAL A 233 -18.73 11.59 6.58
CA VAL A 233 -18.05 12.49 5.65
C VAL A 233 -17.81 13.86 6.30
N ASN A 234 -18.78 14.38 7.05
CA ASN A 234 -18.60 15.64 7.78
C ASN A 234 -17.47 15.55 8.82
N TYR A 235 -17.37 14.44 9.56
CA TYR A 235 -16.27 14.23 10.51
C TYR A 235 -14.91 14.17 9.81
N PHE A 236 -14.83 13.46 8.69
CA PHE A 236 -13.56 13.34 7.95
C PHE A 236 -13.12 14.64 7.28
N ASN A 237 -14.06 15.46 6.83
CA ASN A 237 -13.75 16.78 6.28
C ASN A 237 -13.17 17.75 7.32
N GLN A 238 -13.42 17.49 8.61
CA GLN A 238 -12.81 18.26 9.70
C GLN A 238 -11.36 17.86 9.97
N LEU A 239 -10.97 16.63 9.52
CA LEU A 239 -9.59 16.17 9.61
C LEU A 239 -8.79 16.75 8.45
N GLU A 240 -7.93 17.69 8.72
CA GLU A 240 -7.10 18.35 7.72
C GLU A 240 -6.15 17.37 7.01
N ASN A 241 -5.98 17.56 5.69
CA ASN A 241 -4.99 16.84 4.86
C ASN A 241 -5.16 15.32 4.72
N THR A 242 -6.35 14.77 4.91
CA THR A 242 -6.57 13.32 4.79
C THR A 242 -7.19 12.95 3.44
N LYS A 243 -6.40 12.30 2.54
CA LYS A 243 -6.91 11.79 1.26
C LYS A 243 -7.53 10.40 1.41
N LYS A 244 -6.90 9.53 2.18
CA LYS A 244 -7.34 8.16 2.41
C LYS A 244 -7.18 7.79 3.87
N LEU A 245 -8.23 7.26 4.46
CA LEU A 245 -8.29 6.92 5.88
C LEU A 245 -8.36 5.41 6.09
N LEU A 246 -7.58 4.94 7.04
CA LEU A 246 -7.68 3.57 7.57
C LEU A 246 -8.13 3.64 9.03
N LEU A 247 -9.32 3.11 9.30
CA LEU A 247 -9.86 2.98 10.65
C LEU A 247 -9.58 1.58 11.17
N VAL A 248 -9.06 1.47 12.37
CA VAL A 248 -8.73 0.18 13.01
C VAL A 248 -9.40 0.09 14.36
N ASP A 249 -10.31 -0.86 14.48
CA ASP A 249 -11.00 -1.10 15.73
C ASP A 249 -10.39 -2.27 16.51
N GLY A 250 -10.53 -2.23 17.83
CA GLY A 250 -9.99 -3.24 18.74
C GLY A 250 -10.67 -4.60 18.58
N GLY A 251 -12.01 -4.60 18.48
CA GLY A 251 -12.84 -5.78 18.41
C GLY A 251 -13.47 -6.05 17.04
N PRO A 252 -14.64 -6.66 17.02
CA PRO A 252 -15.48 -6.72 15.85
C PRO A 252 -15.93 -5.30 15.50
N ILE A 253 -15.93 -4.98 14.22
CA ILE A 253 -16.32 -3.67 13.72
C ILE A 253 -17.81 -3.45 14.01
N SER A 254 -18.17 -2.27 14.53
CA SER A 254 -19.57 -1.88 14.72
C SER A 254 -20.32 -1.91 13.38
N GLU A 255 -21.52 -2.50 13.36
CA GLU A 255 -22.36 -2.57 12.14
C GLU A 255 -22.67 -1.18 11.59
N LYS A 256 -22.94 -0.22 12.48
CA LYS A 256 -23.20 1.18 12.08
C LYS A 256 -22.01 1.78 11.33
N LEU A 257 -20.81 1.60 11.85
CA LEU A 257 -19.56 2.07 11.23
C LEU A 257 -19.34 1.38 9.87
N LYS A 258 -19.53 0.06 9.80
CA LYS A 258 -19.39 -0.72 8.57
C LYS A 258 -20.35 -0.21 7.48
N LEU A 259 -21.64 -0.04 7.78
CA LEU A 259 -22.64 0.45 6.84
C LEU A 259 -22.34 1.87 6.37
N ALA A 260 -21.93 2.74 7.28
CA ALA A 260 -21.63 4.14 6.98
C ALA A 260 -20.38 4.33 6.13
N THR A 261 -19.39 3.42 6.20
CA THR A 261 -18.13 3.50 5.45
C THR A 261 -18.10 2.65 4.18
N GLN A 262 -18.99 1.68 4.02
CA GLN A 262 -18.94 0.69 2.93
C GLN A 262 -18.95 1.33 1.53
N ASN A 263 -19.64 2.44 1.34
CA ASN A 263 -19.71 3.16 0.04
C ASN A 263 -18.56 4.15 -0.17
N LEU A 264 -17.72 4.40 0.84
CA LEU A 264 -16.63 5.37 0.75
C LEU A 264 -15.35 4.68 0.29
N HIS A 265 -14.94 4.89 -0.95
CA HIS A 265 -13.76 4.24 -1.54
C HIS A 265 -12.42 4.70 -0.95
N TYR A 266 -12.41 5.85 -0.27
CA TYR A 266 -11.23 6.41 0.38
C TYR A 266 -11.11 6.05 1.86
N VAL A 267 -12.11 5.37 2.42
CA VAL A 267 -12.13 4.92 3.82
C VAL A 267 -12.17 3.40 3.87
N ASN A 268 -11.30 2.81 4.67
CA ASN A 268 -11.32 1.37 4.94
C ASN A 268 -11.37 1.13 6.45
N VAL A 269 -12.15 0.17 6.87
CA VAL A 269 -12.28 -0.21 8.28
C VAL A 269 -11.81 -1.64 8.46
N LEU A 270 -10.90 -1.84 9.40
CA LEU A 270 -10.34 -3.16 9.70
C LEU A 270 -10.37 -3.42 11.22
N PRO A 271 -10.60 -4.66 11.64
CA PRO A 271 -10.35 -5.05 13.02
C PRO A 271 -8.84 -5.11 13.28
N SER A 272 -8.41 -5.01 14.53
CA SER A 272 -6.99 -5.07 14.94
C SER A 272 -6.27 -6.34 14.45
N ILE A 273 -6.99 -7.48 14.37
CA ILE A 273 -6.47 -8.74 13.82
C ILE A 273 -6.20 -8.65 12.32
N GLY A 274 -7.02 -7.89 11.58
CA GLY A 274 -6.94 -7.70 10.13
C GLY A 274 -5.88 -6.68 9.69
N LEU A 275 -5.29 -5.94 10.62
CA LEU A 275 -4.30 -4.93 10.29
C LEU A 275 -3.09 -5.52 9.56
N ASN A 276 -2.72 -4.91 8.45
CA ASN A 276 -1.64 -5.38 7.59
C ASN A 276 -0.83 -4.20 7.01
N VAL A 277 0.43 -4.48 6.67
CA VAL A 277 1.38 -3.48 6.16
C VAL A 277 0.89 -2.82 4.86
N TYR A 278 0.31 -3.61 3.96
CA TYR A 278 -0.17 -3.08 2.68
C TYR A 278 -1.29 -2.05 2.86
N SER A 279 -2.26 -2.32 3.74
CA SER A 279 -3.35 -1.37 4.03
C SER A 279 -2.85 -0.10 4.71
N ILE A 280 -1.87 -0.19 5.64
CA ILE A 280 -1.26 0.98 6.28
C ILE A 280 -0.59 1.88 5.25
N LEU A 281 0.15 1.31 4.29
CA LEU A 281 0.84 2.08 3.25
C LEU A 281 -0.09 2.63 2.17
N LEU A 282 -1.20 1.93 1.90
CA LEU A 282 -2.19 2.35 0.89
C LEU A 282 -2.98 3.59 1.33
N HIS A 283 -3.18 3.75 2.64
CA HIS A 283 -3.91 4.86 3.23
C HIS A 283 -2.94 5.90 3.80
N ASP A 284 -3.31 7.16 3.72
CA ASP A 284 -2.45 8.26 4.18
C ASP A 284 -2.48 8.37 5.70
N THR A 285 -3.67 8.38 6.29
CA THR A 285 -3.86 8.53 7.73
C THR A 285 -4.37 7.23 8.36
N LEU A 286 -3.78 6.85 9.48
CA LEU A 286 -4.15 5.70 10.29
C LEU A 286 -4.83 6.18 11.57
N VAL A 287 -6.09 5.81 11.75
CA VAL A 287 -6.86 6.08 12.97
C VAL A 287 -7.07 4.76 13.70
N MET A 288 -6.72 4.69 14.95
CA MET A 288 -6.87 3.49 15.79
C MET A 288 -7.68 3.79 17.04
N SER A 289 -8.57 2.86 17.42
CA SER A 289 -9.19 2.94 18.74
C SER A 289 -8.18 2.61 19.84
N ARG A 290 -8.38 3.10 21.04
CA ARG A 290 -7.56 2.80 22.22
C ARG A 290 -7.42 1.29 22.41
N ASP A 291 -8.50 0.55 22.28
CA ASP A 291 -8.50 -0.91 22.38
C ASP A 291 -7.69 -1.58 21.26
N ALA A 292 -7.73 -1.03 20.04
CA ALA A 292 -6.94 -1.55 18.93
C ALA A 292 -5.44 -1.45 19.22
N VAL A 293 -4.99 -0.31 19.77
CA VAL A 293 -3.60 -0.10 20.15
C VAL A 293 -3.16 -1.16 21.16
N ASN A 294 -3.92 -1.33 22.26
CA ASN A 294 -3.61 -2.29 23.30
C ASN A 294 -3.49 -3.72 22.76
N ARG A 295 -4.46 -4.16 21.95
CA ARG A 295 -4.45 -5.50 21.34
C ARG A 295 -3.30 -5.70 20.35
N ILE A 296 -2.91 -4.65 19.62
CA ILE A 296 -1.76 -4.71 18.72
C ILE A 296 -0.47 -4.85 19.53
N VAL A 297 -0.29 -4.10 20.61
CA VAL A 297 0.87 -4.19 21.48
C VAL A 297 0.98 -5.58 22.09
N GLU A 298 -0.09 -6.12 22.67
CA GLU A 298 -0.14 -7.49 23.20
C GLU A 298 0.25 -8.52 22.14
N ARG A 299 -0.30 -8.40 20.92
CA ARG A 299 0.03 -9.29 19.80
C ARG A 299 1.49 -9.20 19.39
N MET A 300 2.11 -8.02 19.48
CA MET A 300 3.52 -7.85 19.16
C MET A 300 4.45 -8.41 20.24
N HIS A 301 4.00 -8.45 21.49
CA HIS A 301 4.76 -9.01 22.61
C HIS A 301 4.58 -10.52 22.75
N THR A 302 3.45 -11.11 22.32
CA THR A 302 3.26 -12.57 22.38
C THR A 302 4.39 -13.33 21.72
N PRO A 303 4.99 -14.34 22.36
CA PRO A 303 6.07 -15.12 21.80
C PRO A 303 5.61 -15.87 20.52
N ILE A 304 6.50 -16.03 19.57
CA ILE A 304 6.22 -16.78 18.34
C ILE A 304 6.58 -18.25 18.61
N ASN A 305 5.58 -19.04 18.93
CA ASN A 305 5.76 -20.48 19.02
C ASN A 305 6.10 -21.05 17.64
N ARG A 306 7.07 -21.97 17.65
CA ARG A 306 7.54 -22.69 16.44
C ARG A 306 6.57 -23.79 16.06
#